data_ba66e66dc37b5bc5e987a236ae2139fb
#
_entry.id   ba66e66dc37b5bc5e987a236ae2139fb
#
_cell.length_a   1.000
_cell.length_b   1.000
_cell.length_c   1.000
_cell.angle_alpha   90.00
_cell.angle_beta   90.00
_cell.angle_gamma   90.00
#
_symmetry.space_group_name_H-M   'P 1'
#
loop_
_entity.id
_entity.type
_entity.pdbx_description
1 polymer ?
#
loop_
_entity_poly.entity_id
_entity_poly.type
_entity_poly.pdbx_seq_one_letter_code
_entity_poly.pdbx_strand_id
1 'polypeptide(L)'
;MRSSVGTFALMVSALTLTLASVAGAGEVQARAVPKPVMESVKARFKTAKYVGAAKEKNEADAFVYEVTLAEKGMNIDLIVTPEGAITLIEKEIARKSLPKAVSDTLNVRYPKAKYQICEEVYTVEDGKETLAYYEAVLVDPAKQTWAVELEVSGAVRKIENKTGVVD
;
A
#
# COMPACT_ATOMS: atom_id res chain seq x y z
N MET A 1 11.76 35.11 -14.26
CA MET A 1 12.19 33.72 -14.03
C MET A 1 11.00 32.97 -13.46
N ARG A 2 10.36 32.12 -14.26
CA ARG A 2 9.22 31.29 -13.82
C ARG A 2 9.78 29.94 -13.42
N SER A 3 9.76 29.62 -12.14
CA SER A 3 10.04 28.28 -11.64
C SER A 3 8.92 27.33 -12.09
N SER A 4 9.26 26.39 -12.97
CA SER A 4 8.44 25.26 -13.31
C SER A 4 8.46 24.28 -12.12
N VAL A 5 7.40 24.24 -11.35
CA VAL A 5 7.17 23.17 -10.38
C VAL A 5 6.74 21.96 -11.20
N GLY A 6 7.68 21.05 -11.40
CA GLY A 6 7.39 19.76 -12.02
C GLY A 6 6.47 18.98 -11.08
N THR A 7 5.25 18.75 -11.53
CA THR A 7 4.31 17.81 -10.90
C THR A 7 4.89 16.41 -11.08
N PHE A 8 5.55 15.89 -10.06
CA PHE A 8 5.87 14.47 -9.98
C PHE A 8 4.55 13.73 -9.72
N ALA A 9 4.00 13.15 -10.76
CA ALA A 9 2.96 12.14 -10.60
C ALA A 9 3.64 10.90 -10.03
N LEU A 10 3.58 10.72 -8.70
CA LEU A 10 3.89 9.45 -8.07
C LEU A 10 2.75 8.48 -8.43
N MET A 11 2.93 7.73 -9.49
CA MET A 11 2.12 6.55 -9.70
C MET A 11 2.74 5.43 -8.85
N VAL A 12 2.13 5.12 -7.74
CA VAL A 12 2.50 3.98 -6.92
C VAL A 12 1.73 2.79 -7.46
N SER A 13 2.45 1.77 -7.92
CA SER A 13 1.84 0.47 -8.22
C SER A 13 1.27 -0.11 -6.94
N ALA A 14 -0.03 -0.41 -6.98
CA ALA A 14 -0.66 -1.15 -5.90
C ALA A 14 0.05 -2.49 -5.74
N LEU A 15 0.66 -2.64 -4.60
CA LEU A 15 1.36 -3.83 -4.23
C LEU A 15 0.37 -4.87 -3.78
N THR A 16 0.60 -6.07 -4.17
CA THR A 16 -0.25 -7.22 -3.88
C THR A 16 -0.11 -7.64 -2.42
N LEU A 17 -1.16 -7.51 -1.67
CA LEU A 17 -1.23 -8.04 -0.32
C LEU A 17 -1.53 -9.55 -0.38
N THR A 18 -0.54 -10.35 -0.08
CA THR A 18 -0.71 -11.80 0.09
C THR A 18 -1.20 -12.12 1.48
N LEU A 19 -2.48 -12.46 1.59
CA LEU A 19 -3.00 -13.30 2.65
C LEU A 19 -2.81 -14.76 2.25
N ALA A 20 -1.58 -15.24 2.24
CA ALA A 20 -1.35 -16.67 2.19
C ALA A 20 0.04 -17.00 2.73
N SER A 21 0.08 -17.92 3.66
CA SER A 21 1.26 -18.72 3.89
C SER A 21 1.62 -19.45 2.59
N VAL A 22 2.54 -18.93 1.82
CA VAL A 22 3.17 -19.64 0.71
C VAL A 22 4.66 -19.44 0.78
N ALA A 23 5.36 -20.54 1.02
CA ALA A 23 6.76 -20.65 0.73
C ALA A 23 6.97 -20.53 -0.78
N GLY A 24 7.67 -19.51 -1.22
CA GLY A 24 8.21 -19.51 -2.58
C GLY A 24 8.25 -18.14 -3.25
N ALA A 25 9.46 -17.65 -3.41
CA ALA A 25 9.91 -16.56 -4.26
C ALA A 25 9.60 -15.13 -3.75
N GLY A 26 10.56 -14.51 -3.07
CA GLY A 26 10.60 -13.07 -2.78
C GLY A 26 10.69 -12.69 -1.31
N GLU A 27 10.34 -13.58 -0.39
CA GLU A 27 10.46 -13.28 1.03
C GLU A 27 11.94 -13.12 1.43
N VAL A 28 12.35 -11.87 1.54
CA VAL A 28 13.69 -11.55 2.03
C VAL A 28 13.70 -11.79 3.54
N GLN A 29 14.49 -12.77 3.99
CA GLN A 29 14.71 -12.95 5.41
C GLN A 29 15.16 -11.63 6.04
N ALA A 30 14.68 -11.30 7.24
CA ALA A 30 14.98 -10.03 7.91
C ALA A 30 16.51 -9.69 7.98
N ARG A 31 17.38 -10.71 7.86
CA ARG A 31 18.83 -10.55 7.78
C ARG A 31 19.35 -10.00 6.45
N ALA A 32 18.56 -10.11 5.37
CA ALA A 32 18.92 -9.62 4.04
C ALA A 32 18.39 -8.20 3.76
N VAL A 33 17.55 -7.66 4.64
CA VAL A 33 17.08 -6.28 4.56
C VAL A 33 18.21 -5.35 5.04
N PRO A 34 18.54 -4.27 4.30
CA PRO A 34 19.59 -3.34 4.71
C PRO A 34 19.36 -2.76 6.11
N LYS A 35 20.45 -2.60 6.84
CA LYS A 35 20.39 -2.05 8.19
C LYS A 35 19.68 -0.67 8.27
N PRO A 36 19.93 0.30 7.34
CA PRO A 36 19.22 1.58 7.34
C PRO A 36 17.70 1.42 7.22
N VAL A 37 17.21 0.49 6.40
CA VAL A 37 15.78 0.19 6.25
C VAL A 37 15.18 -0.24 7.57
N MET A 38 15.78 -1.25 8.22
CA MET A 38 15.26 -1.77 9.49
C MET A 38 15.38 -0.77 10.65
N GLU A 39 16.40 0.09 10.65
CA GLU A 39 16.56 1.13 11.66
C GLU A 39 15.47 2.20 11.55
N SER A 40 15.19 2.69 10.34
CA SER A 40 14.15 3.70 10.13
C SER A 40 12.75 3.16 10.44
N VAL A 41 12.45 1.91 10.00
CA VAL A 41 11.19 1.25 10.32
C VAL A 41 10.99 1.12 11.83
N LYS A 42 11.99 0.61 12.57
CA LYS A 42 11.92 0.47 14.03
C LYS A 42 11.86 1.80 14.76
N ALA A 43 12.53 2.84 14.25
CA ALA A 43 12.49 4.15 14.85
C ALA A 43 11.08 4.77 14.77
N ARG A 44 10.39 4.55 13.64
CA ARG A 44 9.06 5.10 13.40
C ARG A 44 7.94 4.26 14.01
N PHE A 45 8.01 2.93 13.92
CA PHE A 45 6.98 1.98 14.37
C PHE A 45 7.47 1.14 15.53
N LYS A 46 7.62 1.77 16.69
CA LYS A 46 8.23 1.16 17.89
C LYS A 46 7.43 0.00 18.48
N THR A 47 6.11 -0.03 18.26
CA THR A 47 5.17 -1.01 18.85
C THR A 47 4.69 -2.04 17.84
N ALA A 48 4.89 -1.81 16.56
CA ALA A 48 4.49 -2.73 15.52
C ALA A 48 5.41 -3.95 15.45
N LYS A 49 4.83 -5.10 15.14
CA LYS A 49 5.55 -6.36 14.96
C LYS A 49 5.96 -6.50 13.49
N TYR A 50 7.23 -6.77 13.25
CA TYR A 50 7.72 -7.12 11.91
C TYR A 50 7.10 -8.46 11.45
N VAL A 51 6.59 -8.48 10.23
CA VAL A 51 5.99 -9.66 9.57
C VAL A 51 6.92 -10.17 8.49
N GLY A 52 7.34 -9.30 7.56
CA GLY A 52 8.19 -9.69 6.44
C GLY A 52 8.74 -8.48 5.68
N ALA A 53 9.53 -8.76 4.66
CA ALA A 53 9.92 -7.75 3.67
C ALA A 53 10.16 -8.41 2.31
N ALA A 54 9.91 -7.64 1.26
CA ALA A 54 10.25 -7.97 -0.12
C ALA A 54 11.20 -6.91 -0.69
N LYS A 55 12.04 -7.31 -1.65
CA LYS A 55 12.85 -6.37 -2.43
C LYS A 55 12.24 -6.25 -3.80
N GLU A 56 11.92 -5.06 -4.20
CA GLU A 56 11.18 -4.77 -5.41
C GLU A 56 11.81 -3.64 -6.22
N LYS A 57 11.28 -3.41 -7.40
CA LYS A 57 11.58 -2.24 -8.21
C LYS A 57 10.37 -1.34 -8.28
N ASN A 58 10.56 -0.06 -8.01
CA ASN A 58 9.53 0.94 -8.23
C ASN A 58 9.39 1.30 -9.71
N GLU A 59 8.46 2.15 -10.06
CA GLU A 59 8.22 2.57 -11.45
C GLU A 59 9.40 3.26 -12.13
N ALA A 60 10.32 3.82 -11.36
CA ALA A 60 11.58 4.39 -11.86
C ALA A 60 12.69 3.34 -12.02
N ASP A 61 12.36 2.04 -11.96
CA ASP A 61 13.30 0.90 -11.99
C ASP A 61 14.35 0.92 -10.85
N ALA A 62 14.12 1.72 -9.82
CA ALA A 62 14.97 1.77 -8.63
C ALA A 62 14.54 0.71 -7.61
N PHE A 63 15.52 0.07 -6.95
CA PHE A 63 15.23 -0.89 -5.89
C PHE A 63 14.64 -0.19 -4.66
N VAL A 64 13.60 -0.79 -4.11
CA VAL A 64 12.95 -0.43 -2.85
C VAL A 64 12.73 -1.69 -2.01
N TYR A 65 12.45 -1.50 -0.76
CA TYR A 65 12.03 -2.56 0.15
C TYR A 65 10.59 -2.28 0.58
N GLU A 66 9.72 -3.22 0.34
CA GLU A 66 8.44 -3.29 1.01
C GLU A 66 8.64 -3.98 2.35
N VAL A 67 8.17 -3.37 3.42
CA VAL A 67 8.26 -3.93 4.76
C VAL A 67 6.87 -4.01 5.35
N THR A 68 6.42 -5.23 5.64
CA THR A 68 5.12 -5.48 6.28
C THR A 68 5.28 -5.55 7.80
N LEU A 69 4.46 -4.78 8.48
CA LEU A 69 4.31 -4.76 9.93
C LEU A 69 2.88 -5.14 10.32
N ALA A 70 2.71 -5.63 11.54
CA ALA A 70 1.39 -5.83 12.14
C ALA A 70 1.28 -5.00 13.43
N GLU A 71 0.22 -4.21 13.54
CA GLU A 71 -0.12 -3.45 14.74
C GLU A 71 -1.62 -3.52 15.03
N LYS A 72 -1.98 -3.92 16.26
CA LYS A 72 -3.39 -4.01 16.71
C LYS A 72 -4.29 -4.88 15.80
N GLY A 73 -3.71 -5.88 15.14
CA GLY A 73 -4.43 -6.80 14.25
C GLY A 73 -4.67 -6.28 12.85
N MET A 74 -4.05 -5.18 12.47
CA MET A 74 -4.06 -4.59 11.12
C MET A 74 -2.64 -4.59 10.57
N ASN A 75 -2.51 -4.69 9.25
CA ASN A 75 -1.22 -4.57 8.57
C ASN A 75 -0.86 -3.11 8.31
N ILE A 76 0.44 -2.87 8.24
CA ILE A 76 1.04 -1.62 7.79
C ILE A 76 2.15 -2.00 6.82
N ASP A 77 2.02 -1.58 5.58
CA ASP A 77 3.03 -1.80 4.55
C ASP A 77 3.79 -0.51 4.27
N LEU A 78 5.10 -0.62 4.14
CA LEU A 78 6.01 0.50 4.02
C LEU A 78 6.88 0.33 2.78
N ILE A 79 6.92 1.34 1.92
CA ILE A 79 7.94 1.40 0.87
C ILE A 79 9.12 2.22 1.38
N VAL A 80 10.28 1.57 1.40
CA VAL A 80 11.50 2.13 1.99
C VAL A 80 12.65 2.05 0.99
N THR A 81 13.37 3.14 0.78
CA THR A 81 14.56 3.13 -0.06
C THR A 81 15.70 2.33 0.61
N PRO A 82 16.70 1.84 -0.13
CA PRO A 82 17.85 1.15 0.46
C PRO A 82 18.58 1.96 1.53
N GLU A 83 18.52 3.29 1.44
CA GLU A 83 19.13 4.24 2.40
C GLU A 83 18.27 4.43 3.66
N GLY A 84 17.06 3.86 3.69
CA GLY A 84 16.16 3.91 4.84
C GLY A 84 15.14 5.05 4.80
N ALA A 85 14.97 5.76 3.68
CA ALA A 85 13.90 6.74 3.56
C ALA A 85 12.57 6.02 3.32
N ILE A 86 11.61 6.18 4.24
CA ILE A 86 10.23 5.72 4.05
C ILE A 86 9.56 6.73 3.11
N THR A 87 9.03 6.24 1.98
CA THR A 87 8.41 7.08 0.94
C THR A 87 6.90 6.89 0.85
N LEU A 88 6.40 5.71 1.25
CA LEU A 88 4.99 5.39 1.28
C LEU A 88 4.66 4.59 2.54
N ILE A 89 3.43 4.77 3.03
CA ILE A 89 2.87 4.00 4.13
C ILE A 89 1.42 3.66 3.76
N GLU A 90 1.11 2.38 3.73
CA GLU A 90 -0.24 1.85 3.56
C GLU A 90 -0.70 1.31 4.90
N LYS A 91 -1.82 1.81 5.40
CA LYS A 91 -2.38 1.40 6.69
C LYS A 91 -3.72 0.72 6.47
N GLU A 92 -3.77 -0.57 6.76
CA GLU A 92 -5.03 -1.29 6.74
C GLU A 92 -6.03 -0.66 7.72
N ILE A 93 -7.26 -0.48 7.27
CA ILE A 93 -8.36 0.06 8.05
C ILE A 93 -9.61 -0.82 7.92
N ALA A 94 -10.47 -0.78 8.93
CA ALA A 94 -11.75 -1.45 8.80
C ALA A 94 -12.60 -0.77 7.69
N ARG A 95 -13.33 -1.55 6.88
CA ARG A 95 -14.22 -1.01 5.83
C ARG A 95 -15.13 0.12 6.32
N LYS A 96 -15.64 0.02 7.56
CA LYS A 96 -16.50 1.06 8.18
C LYS A 96 -15.79 2.39 8.43
N SER A 97 -14.46 2.41 8.37
CA SER A 97 -13.65 3.62 8.55
C SER A 97 -13.42 4.37 7.25
N LEU A 98 -13.77 3.78 6.09
CA LEU A 98 -13.75 4.50 4.81
C LEU A 98 -14.66 5.72 4.85
N PRO A 99 -14.24 6.86 4.30
CA PRO A 99 -15.11 8.03 4.13
C PRO A 99 -16.37 7.68 3.36
N LYS A 100 -17.47 8.36 3.70
CA LYS A 100 -18.77 8.12 3.06
C LYS A 100 -18.71 8.24 1.54
N ALA A 101 -18.02 9.25 1.01
CA ALA A 101 -17.87 9.45 -0.44
C ALA A 101 -17.16 8.28 -1.12
N VAL A 102 -16.09 7.74 -0.51
CA VAL A 102 -15.36 6.57 -1.00
C VAL A 102 -16.26 5.33 -0.96
N SER A 103 -16.92 5.09 0.17
CA SER A 103 -17.84 3.96 0.32
C SER A 103 -19.00 4.01 -0.67
N ASP A 104 -19.59 5.19 -0.90
CA ASP A 104 -20.71 5.36 -1.84
C ASP A 104 -20.26 5.02 -3.28
N THR A 105 -19.09 5.52 -3.71
CA THR A 105 -18.54 5.22 -5.05
C THR A 105 -18.30 3.72 -5.22
N LEU A 106 -17.68 3.07 -4.24
CA LEU A 106 -17.41 1.63 -4.29
C LEU A 106 -18.70 0.81 -4.32
N ASN A 107 -19.70 1.16 -3.50
CA ASN A 107 -20.98 0.46 -3.45
C ASN A 107 -21.77 0.58 -4.77
N VAL A 108 -21.71 1.74 -5.43
CA VAL A 108 -22.36 1.95 -6.73
C VAL A 108 -21.64 1.18 -7.84
N ARG A 109 -20.31 1.22 -7.84
CA ARG A 109 -19.50 0.64 -8.91
C ARG A 109 -19.37 -0.88 -8.79
N TYR A 110 -19.28 -1.38 -7.56
CA TYR A 110 -19.11 -2.81 -7.24
C TYR A 110 -20.21 -3.30 -6.29
N PRO A 111 -21.47 -3.32 -6.73
CA PRO A 111 -22.59 -3.75 -5.90
C PRO A 111 -22.40 -5.20 -5.47
N LYS A 112 -22.62 -5.47 -4.18
CA LYS A 112 -22.47 -6.82 -3.56
C LYS A 112 -21.05 -7.37 -3.56
N ALA A 113 -20.02 -6.58 -3.86
CA ALA A 113 -18.64 -7.02 -3.75
C ALA A 113 -18.27 -7.34 -2.29
N LYS A 114 -17.37 -8.31 -2.14
CA LYS A 114 -16.74 -8.63 -0.86
C LYS A 114 -15.42 -7.90 -0.76
N TYR A 115 -15.26 -7.06 0.25
CA TYR A 115 -14.02 -6.37 0.52
C TYR A 115 -13.03 -7.33 1.18
N GLN A 116 -11.84 -7.37 0.67
CA GLN A 116 -10.71 -8.11 1.25
C GLN A 116 -9.90 -7.18 2.14
N ILE A 117 -9.55 -6.00 1.62
CA ILE A 117 -8.69 -5.03 2.27
C ILE A 117 -9.24 -3.64 2.00
N CYS A 118 -9.05 -2.73 2.95
CA CYS A 118 -9.21 -1.30 2.77
C CYS A 118 -8.04 -0.61 3.45
N GLU A 119 -7.47 0.38 2.80
CA GLU A 119 -6.25 1.06 3.25
C GLU A 119 -6.34 2.57 3.11
N GLU A 120 -5.66 3.24 4.01
CA GLU A 120 -5.25 4.63 3.87
C GLU A 120 -3.81 4.65 3.36
N VAL A 121 -3.58 5.29 2.23
CA VAL A 121 -2.26 5.39 1.61
C VAL A 121 -1.69 6.79 1.82
N TYR A 122 -0.52 6.86 2.44
CA TYR A 122 0.18 8.09 2.76
C TYR A 122 1.48 8.19 1.99
N THR A 123 1.72 9.32 1.35
CA THR A 123 3.08 9.69 0.93
C THR A 123 3.87 10.24 2.11
N VAL A 124 5.17 10.02 2.09
CA VAL A 124 6.08 10.55 3.12
C VAL A 124 7.16 11.40 2.48
N GLU A 125 7.16 12.69 2.79
CA GLU A 125 8.15 13.65 2.35
C GLU A 125 8.74 14.34 3.59
N ASP A 126 10.05 14.37 3.70
CA ASP A 126 10.78 14.93 4.85
C ASP A 126 10.27 14.43 6.21
N GLY A 127 9.88 13.14 6.25
CA GLY A 127 9.35 12.48 7.44
C GLY A 127 7.90 12.81 7.78
N LYS A 128 7.24 13.67 7.00
CA LYS A 128 5.83 14.04 7.18
C LYS A 128 4.92 13.16 6.32
N GLU A 129 3.92 12.55 6.97
CA GLU A 129 2.85 11.81 6.28
C GLU A 129 1.80 12.77 5.72
N THR A 130 1.38 12.52 4.49
CA THR A 130 0.24 13.19 3.86
C THR A 130 -0.65 12.12 3.24
N LEU A 131 -1.92 12.07 3.65
CA LEU A 131 -2.89 11.14 3.06
C LEU A 131 -3.03 11.44 1.57
N ALA A 132 -2.68 10.44 0.75
CA ALA A 132 -2.70 10.55 -0.71
C ALA A 132 -4.03 10.05 -1.29
N TYR A 133 -4.47 8.85 -0.86
CA TYR A 133 -5.71 8.24 -1.36
C TYR A 133 -6.15 7.08 -0.45
N TYR A 134 -7.29 6.50 -0.75
CA TYR A 134 -7.78 5.24 -0.18
C TYR A 134 -7.65 4.15 -1.23
N GLU A 135 -7.24 2.94 -0.81
CA GLU A 135 -7.30 1.76 -1.64
C GLU A 135 -8.29 0.75 -1.08
N ALA A 136 -9.01 0.07 -1.98
CA ALA A 136 -9.85 -1.05 -1.64
C ALA A 136 -9.59 -2.22 -2.58
N VAL A 137 -9.21 -3.36 -2.02
CA VAL A 137 -9.18 -4.63 -2.74
C VAL A 137 -10.49 -5.37 -2.47
N LEU A 138 -11.19 -5.73 -3.53
CA LEU A 138 -12.51 -6.32 -3.45
C LEU A 138 -12.73 -7.41 -4.51
N VAL A 139 -13.62 -8.36 -4.21
CA VAL A 139 -14.04 -9.41 -5.13
C VAL A 139 -15.49 -9.18 -5.50
N ASP A 140 -15.75 -9.02 -6.80
CA ASP A 140 -17.09 -8.83 -7.33
C ASP A 140 -17.90 -10.16 -7.39
N PRO A 141 -19.22 -10.13 -7.68
CA PRO A 141 -20.03 -11.33 -7.82
C PRO A 141 -19.58 -12.29 -8.92
N ALA A 142 -18.85 -11.80 -9.93
CA ALA A 142 -18.25 -12.62 -10.99
C ALA A 142 -16.91 -13.23 -10.56
N LYS A 143 -16.51 -13.07 -9.30
CA LYS A 143 -15.25 -13.54 -8.70
C LYS A 143 -14.01 -12.88 -9.31
N GLN A 144 -14.15 -11.70 -9.87
CA GLN A 144 -13.02 -10.91 -10.29
C GLN A 144 -12.52 -10.08 -9.10
N THR A 145 -11.19 -10.02 -8.95
CA THR A 145 -10.53 -9.22 -7.92
C THR A 145 -10.11 -7.88 -8.51
N TRP A 146 -10.47 -6.81 -7.81
CA TRP A 146 -10.20 -5.44 -8.22
C TRP A 146 -9.47 -4.71 -7.11
N ALA A 147 -8.40 -4.01 -7.47
CA ALA A 147 -7.79 -2.98 -6.65
C ALA A 147 -8.30 -1.62 -7.17
N VAL A 148 -8.82 -0.80 -6.29
CA VAL A 148 -9.43 0.49 -6.63
C VAL A 148 -8.85 1.57 -5.73
N GLU A 149 -8.17 2.54 -6.35
CA GLU A 149 -7.66 3.73 -5.66
C GLU A 149 -8.68 4.87 -5.80
N LEU A 150 -8.96 5.56 -4.69
CA LEU A 150 -9.93 6.66 -4.66
C LEU A 150 -9.38 7.86 -3.87
N GLU A 151 -9.65 9.05 -4.37
CA GLU A 151 -9.48 10.29 -3.62
C GLU A 151 -10.41 10.33 -2.39
N VAL A 152 -10.08 11.16 -1.41
CA VAL A 152 -10.96 11.43 -0.25
C VAL A 152 -12.36 11.88 -0.67
N SER A 153 -12.47 12.53 -1.82
CA SER A 153 -13.74 12.95 -2.44
C SER A 153 -14.59 11.80 -2.98
N GLY A 154 -14.03 10.58 -3.06
CA GLY A 154 -14.64 9.43 -3.72
C GLY A 154 -14.41 9.37 -5.23
N ALA A 155 -13.66 10.31 -5.80
CA ALA A 155 -13.27 10.23 -7.21
C ALA A 155 -12.29 9.05 -7.41
N VAL A 156 -12.51 8.24 -8.45
CA VAL A 156 -11.64 7.12 -8.77
C VAL A 156 -10.35 7.63 -9.41
N ARG A 157 -9.21 7.21 -8.88
CA ARG A 157 -7.86 7.48 -9.41
C ARG A 157 -7.42 6.39 -10.37
N LYS A 158 -7.47 5.14 -9.90
CA LYS A 158 -7.01 3.97 -10.64
C LYS A 158 -7.91 2.78 -10.37
N ILE A 159 -8.03 1.90 -11.35
CA ILE A 159 -8.66 0.59 -11.20
C ILE A 159 -7.74 -0.42 -11.85
N GLU A 160 -7.46 -1.50 -11.14
CA GLU A 160 -6.63 -2.59 -11.62
C GLU A 160 -7.36 -3.93 -11.42
N ASN A 161 -7.36 -4.76 -12.45
CA ASN A 161 -7.86 -6.13 -12.32
C ASN A 161 -6.73 -7.03 -11.84
N LYS A 162 -6.88 -7.57 -10.64
CA LYS A 162 -5.95 -8.51 -10.01
C LYS A 162 -6.39 -9.96 -10.12
N THR A 163 -7.39 -10.27 -10.95
CA THR A 163 -7.92 -11.63 -11.11
C THR A 163 -6.87 -12.56 -11.68
N GLY A 164 -6.58 -13.64 -10.99
CA GLY A 164 -5.61 -14.65 -11.44
C GLY A 164 -4.14 -14.27 -11.24
N VAL A 165 -3.87 -13.14 -10.63
CA VAL A 165 -2.54 -12.86 -10.09
C VAL A 165 -2.39 -13.75 -8.86
N VAL A 166 -1.68 -14.87 -9.03
CA VAL A 166 -1.25 -15.74 -7.95
C VAL A 166 0.19 -15.34 -7.67
N ASP A 167 0.41 -14.70 -6.55
CA ASP A 167 1.75 -14.40 -6.06
C ASP A 167 2.36 -15.61 -5.38
#